data_39bc6e43d6a7e34ff92140c8b6f3edad
#
_entry.id   39bc6e43d6a7e34ff92140c8b6f3edad
#
_cell.length_a   1.000
_cell.length_b   1.000
_cell.length_c   1.000
_cell.angle_alpha   90.00
_cell.angle_beta   90.00
_cell.angle_gamma   90.00
#
_symmetry.space_group_name_H-M   'P 1'
#
loop_
_entity.id
_entity.type
_entity.pdbx_description
1 polymer ?
#
loop_
_entity_poly.entity_id
_entity_poly.type
_entity_poly.pdbx_seq_one_letter_code
_entity_poly.pdbx_strand_id
1 'polypeptide(L)'
;TIGFNPRGEYSNFVSTTSTQQFVYGIFSHQNFEETTASSGLNEFNIIGAYASATLDYKNFLYLNAQGRNDWFSSLPKENRSIFYPSASLSFVPTSAIEGLKASKAINYLKLRLGYGSSAGFPSPYATVVGLGSGANVFVNPSSGNVVNVLSVSDRLANPNLKPELIYELEAGVEAQLFNNRLGLDISVYDKKN
;
A
#
# COMPACT_ATOMS: atom_id res chain seq x y z
N THR A 1 7.56 -3.41 21.91
CA THR A 1 7.49 -2.04 21.37
C THR A 1 6.04 -1.65 21.20
N ILE A 2 5.70 -0.40 21.52
CA ILE A 2 4.41 0.23 21.21
C ILE A 2 4.71 1.51 20.46
N GLY A 3 3.95 1.81 19.43
CA GLY A 3 4.16 2.99 18.63
C GLY A 3 2.87 3.58 18.08
N PHE A 4 2.97 4.86 17.74
CA PHE A 4 1.91 5.65 17.14
C PHE A 4 2.50 6.43 15.95
N ASN A 5 1.84 6.38 14.80
CA ASN A 5 2.34 6.96 13.55
C ASN A 5 1.21 7.73 12.83
N PRO A 6 1.07 9.04 13.04
CA PRO A 6 0.23 9.89 12.21
C PRO A 6 0.96 10.25 10.91
N ARG A 7 0.26 10.18 9.79
CA ARG A 7 0.74 10.57 8.45
C ARG A 7 -0.35 11.35 7.73
N GLY A 8 0.00 12.53 7.24
CA GLY A 8 -0.81 13.31 6.33
C GLY A 8 -0.13 13.36 4.96
N GLU A 9 -0.89 13.17 3.89
CA GLU A 9 -0.44 13.41 2.53
C GLU A 9 -1.29 14.48 1.88
N TYR A 10 -0.60 15.43 1.26
CA TYR A 10 -1.16 16.50 0.48
C TYR A 10 -0.47 16.52 -0.89
N SER A 11 -1.24 16.42 -1.94
CA SER A 11 -0.74 16.52 -3.31
C SER A 11 -1.59 17.49 -4.09
N ASN A 12 -0.95 18.51 -4.64
CA ASN A 12 -1.57 19.46 -5.56
C ASN A 12 -0.82 19.39 -6.88
N PHE A 13 -1.56 19.28 -7.98
CA PHE A 13 -0.96 19.29 -9.30
C PHE A 13 -1.68 20.24 -10.24
N VAL A 14 -0.93 20.83 -11.15
CA VAL A 14 -1.43 21.60 -12.29
C VAL A 14 -0.84 20.97 -13.54
N SER A 15 -1.67 20.67 -14.50
CA SER A 15 -1.27 20.10 -15.79
C SER A 15 -1.76 20.99 -16.91
N THR A 16 -0.92 21.18 -17.92
CA THR A 16 -1.27 21.90 -19.15
C THR A 16 -1.05 20.97 -20.33
N THR A 17 -2.06 20.79 -21.15
CA THR A 17 -2.00 20.00 -22.39
C THR A 17 -2.27 20.92 -23.57
N SER A 18 -1.39 20.86 -24.59
CA SER A 18 -1.52 21.65 -25.80
C SER A 18 -1.53 20.75 -27.03
N THR A 19 -2.42 21.04 -27.97
CA THR A 19 -2.62 20.28 -29.20
C THR A 19 -2.57 21.23 -30.44
N GLN A 20 -2.32 20.66 -31.61
CA GLN A 20 -2.25 21.37 -32.89
C GLN A 20 -1.11 22.40 -32.92
N GLN A 21 0.13 21.87 -33.02
CA GLN A 21 1.35 22.68 -33.09
C GLN A 21 1.42 23.51 -34.38
N PHE A 22 1.66 24.82 -34.28
CA PHE A 22 1.83 25.70 -35.42
C PHE A 22 3.15 25.51 -36.15
N VAL A 23 4.25 25.45 -35.41
CA VAL A 23 5.62 25.25 -35.94
C VAL A 23 6.20 23.98 -35.35
N TYR A 24 6.49 23.02 -36.22
CA TYR A 24 7.04 21.73 -35.81
C TYR A 24 8.40 21.88 -35.09
N GLY A 25 8.57 21.18 -33.98
CA GLY A 25 9.80 21.16 -33.22
C GLY A 25 9.95 22.25 -32.16
N ILE A 26 8.99 23.18 -32.02
CA ILE A 26 9.00 24.20 -30.97
C ILE A 26 8.00 23.81 -29.88
N PHE A 27 8.49 23.30 -28.75
CA PHE A 27 7.67 22.78 -27.63
C PHE A 27 7.39 23.87 -26.57
N SER A 28 6.76 24.94 -27.00
CA SER A 28 6.22 25.99 -26.09
C SER A 28 4.70 25.99 -26.19
N HIS A 29 3.99 26.07 -25.07
CA HIS A 29 2.52 26.13 -25.07
C HIS A 29 1.93 27.24 -25.97
N GLN A 30 2.68 28.33 -26.16
CA GLN A 30 2.28 29.42 -27.06
C GLN A 30 2.31 29.02 -28.56
N ASN A 31 2.98 27.93 -28.90
CA ASN A 31 3.09 27.41 -30.27
C ASN A 31 2.02 26.36 -30.58
N PHE A 32 0.92 26.37 -29.88
CA PHE A 32 -0.20 25.44 -30.07
C PHE A 32 -1.51 26.20 -30.18
N GLU A 33 -2.41 25.70 -31.01
CA GLU A 33 -3.73 26.33 -31.28
C GLU A 33 -4.63 26.17 -30.04
N GLU A 34 -4.60 24.98 -29.40
CA GLU A 34 -5.41 24.70 -28.25
C GLU A 34 -4.55 24.41 -27.03
N THR A 35 -4.88 25.05 -25.92
CA THR A 35 -4.23 24.79 -24.63
C THR A 35 -5.29 24.66 -23.54
N THR A 36 -5.31 23.52 -22.89
CA THR A 36 -6.19 23.24 -21.74
C THR A 36 -5.37 23.06 -20.47
N ALA A 37 -5.84 23.67 -19.39
CA ALA A 37 -5.24 23.50 -18.06
C ALA A 37 -6.18 22.70 -17.16
N SER A 38 -5.61 21.83 -16.37
CA SER A 38 -6.31 21.09 -15.32
C SER A 38 -5.56 21.17 -14.00
N SER A 39 -6.26 21.09 -12.90
CA SER A 39 -5.66 21.04 -11.57
C SER A 39 -6.39 20.00 -10.72
N GLY A 40 -5.69 19.41 -9.79
CA GLY A 40 -6.27 18.47 -8.86
C GLY A 40 -5.61 18.54 -7.48
N LEU A 41 -6.39 18.26 -6.49
CA LEU A 41 -5.99 18.20 -5.10
C LEU A 41 -6.33 16.82 -4.54
N ASN A 42 -5.34 16.17 -3.93
CA ASN A 42 -5.54 14.96 -3.15
C ASN A 42 -5.03 15.18 -1.73
N GLU A 43 -5.86 14.90 -0.78
CA GLU A 43 -5.52 14.97 0.64
C GLU A 43 -6.08 13.77 1.37
N PHE A 44 -5.25 13.12 2.17
CA PHE A 44 -5.70 12.10 3.09
C PHE A 44 -4.81 11.99 4.32
N ASN A 45 -5.38 11.46 5.40
CA ASN A 45 -4.70 11.24 6.66
C ASN A 45 -4.82 9.77 7.07
N ILE A 46 -3.73 9.24 7.61
CA ILE A 46 -3.66 7.91 8.21
C ILE A 46 -3.15 8.08 9.64
N ILE A 47 -3.84 7.48 10.59
CA ILE A 47 -3.38 7.40 11.96
C ILE A 47 -3.17 5.93 12.27
N GLY A 48 -1.94 5.53 12.60
CA GLY A 48 -1.58 4.16 12.91
C GLY A 48 -1.17 3.99 14.37
N ALA A 49 -1.74 3.01 15.05
CA ALA A 49 -1.26 2.53 16.34
C ALA A 49 -0.83 1.08 16.21
N TYR A 50 0.32 0.72 16.77
CA TYR A 50 0.84 -0.62 16.68
C TYR A 50 1.53 -1.07 17.96
N ALA A 51 1.53 -2.37 18.16
CA ALA A 51 2.28 -3.03 19.22
C ALA A 51 3.00 -4.25 18.66
N SER A 52 4.22 -4.50 19.14
CA SER A 52 4.98 -5.70 18.82
C SER A 52 5.66 -6.29 20.05
N ALA A 53 5.74 -7.60 20.10
CA ALA A 53 6.44 -8.37 21.09
C ALA A 53 7.35 -9.41 20.43
N THR A 54 8.56 -9.55 20.94
CA THR A 54 9.51 -10.60 20.55
C THR A 54 9.87 -11.38 21.80
N LEU A 55 9.70 -12.68 21.73
CA LEU A 55 10.06 -13.62 22.80
C LEU A 55 11.14 -14.54 22.27
N ASP A 56 12.22 -14.68 23.04
CA ASP A 56 13.30 -15.61 22.80
C ASP A 56 13.34 -16.64 23.94
N TYR A 57 13.32 -17.89 23.60
CA TYR A 57 13.47 -18.97 24.54
C TYR A 57 14.75 -19.78 24.27
N LYS A 58 15.72 -19.63 25.15
CA LYS A 58 17.00 -20.39 25.16
C LYS A 58 17.75 -20.34 23.81
N ASN A 59 17.63 -19.27 23.05
CA ASN A 59 18.28 -19.04 21.75
C ASN A 59 17.97 -20.11 20.67
N PHE A 60 16.88 -20.87 20.83
CA PHE A 60 16.46 -21.82 19.80
C PHE A 60 15.00 -21.64 19.33
N LEU A 61 14.17 -20.94 20.10
CA LEU A 61 12.78 -20.71 19.74
C LEU A 61 12.50 -19.20 19.85
N TYR A 62 12.05 -18.60 18.76
CA TYR A 62 11.75 -17.18 18.65
C TYR A 62 10.31 -17.00 18.20
N LEU A 63 9.55 -16.25 18.95
CA LEU A 63 8.20 -15.84 18.61
C LEU A 63 8.17 -14.31 18.46
N ASN A 64 7.72 -13.85 17.28
CA ASN A 64 7.37 -12.46 17.08
C ASN A 64 5.87 -12.35 16.86
N ALA A 65 5.24 -11.42 17.54
CA ALA A 65 3.83 -11.10 17.36
C ALA A 65 3.68 -9.59 17.27
N GLN A 66 2.89 -9.15 16.32
CA GLN A 66 2.55 -7.73 16.19
C GLN A 66 1.12 -7.53 15.75
N GLY A 67 0.55 -6.41 16.13
CA GLY A 67 -0.74 -5.95 15.67
C GLY A 67 -0.66 -4.47 15.37
N ARG A 68 -1.33 -4.06 14.28
CA ARG A 68 -1.46 -2.67 13.90
C ARG A 68 -2.92 -2.36 13.61
N ASN A 69 -3.36 -1.20 14.07
CA ASN A 69 -4.64 -0.63 13.70
C ASN A 69 -4.42 0.71 13.01
N ASP A 70 -4.96 0.87 11.81
CA ASP A 70 -4.94 2.12 11.07
C ASP A 70 -6.35 2.70 10.95
N TRP A 71 -6.44 4.01 11.10
CA TRP A 71 -7.61 4.82 10.78
C TRP A 71 -7.32 5.66 9.56
N PHE A 72 -8.06 5.41 8.48
CA PHE A 72 -7.82 6.00 7.17
C PHE A 72 -8.95 6.97 6.77
N SER A 73 -8.63 8.24 6.52
CA SER A 73 -9.61 9.29 6.31
C SER A 73 -10.46 9.13 5.05
N SER A 74 -9.95 8.45 4.02
CA SER A 74 -10.65 8.21 2.74
C SER A 74 -11.73 7.14 2.81
N LEU A 75 -11.86 6.43 3.93
CA LEU A 75 -12.88 5.41 4.13
C LEU A 75 -14.10 5.97 4.87
N PRO A 76 -15.29 5.37 4.66
CA PRO A 76 -16.48 5.69 5.46
C PRO A 76 -16.21 5.48 6.95
N LYS A 77 -16.91 6.20 7.81
CA LYS A 77 -16.68 6.16 9.27
C LYS A 77 -16.73 4.73 9.84
N GLU A 78 -17.64 3.92 9.33
CA GLU A 78 -17.88 2.54 9.75
C GLU A 78 -16.74 1.58 9.37
N ASN A 79 -16.01 1.88 8.28
CA ASN A 79 -14.95 1.05 7.72
C ASN A 79 -13.55 1.67 7.88
N ARG A 80 -13.44 2.78 8.60
CA ARG A 80 -12.21 3.58 8.70
C ARG A 80 -11.14 2.91 9.55
N SER A 81 -11.53 2.13 10.55
CA SER A 81 -10.65 1.43 11.47
C SER A 81 -10.37 0.01 10.99
N ILE A 82 -9.10 -0.32 10.80
CA ILE A 82 -8.68 -1.59 10.23
C ILE A 82 -7.58 -2.16 11.10
N PHE A 83 -7.80 -3.36 11.62
CA PHE A 83 -6.80 -4.09 12.39
C PHE A 83 -6.20 -5.23 11.56
N TYR A 84 -4.88 -5.31 11.54
CA TYR A 84 -4.15 -6.37 10.87
C TYR A 84 -3.02 -6.92 11.73
N PRO A 85 -3.15 -8.18 12.15
CA PRO A 85 -2.14 -8.88 12.94
C PRO A 85 -1.07 -9.53 12.05
N SER A 86 0.09 -9.78 12.63
CA SER A 86 1.07 -10.72 12.11
C SER A 86 1.78 -11.47 13.24
N ALA A 87 2.21 -12.68 12.94
CA ALA A 87 2.98 -13.50 13.87
C ALA A 87 3.99 -14.33 13.09
N SER A 88 5.18 -14.54 13.68
CA SER A 88 6.17 -15.47 13.12
C SER A 88 6.81 -16.28 14.21
N LEU A 89 7.06 -17.56 13.91
CA LEU A 89 7.74 -18.51 14.74
C LEU A 89 9.01 -18.97 14.02
N SER A 90 10.15 -18.94 14.73
CA SER A 90 11.40 -19.51 14.24
C SER A 90 11.94 -20.51 15.24
N PHE A 91 12.32 -21.66 14.73
CA PHE A 91 12.94 -22.74 15.52
C PHE A 91 14.30 -23.10 14.95
N VAL A 92 15.31 -23.19 15.81
CA VAL A 92 16.70 -23.50 15.45
C VAL A 92 17.08 -24.86 16.05
N PRO A 93 16.82 -26.00 15.35
CA PRO A 93 17.10 -27.32 15.82
C PRO A 93 18.56 -27.54 16.22
N THR A 94 19.49 -26.93 15.49
CA THR A 94 20.94 -27.02 15.77
C THR A 94 21.33 -26.36 17.09
N SER A 95 20.53 -25.46 17.63
CA SER A 95 20.73 -24.88 18.96
C SER A 95 19.99 -25.65 20.07
N ALA A 96 18.91 -26.37 19.70
CA ALA A 96 18.06 -27.08 20.66
C ALA A 96 18.53 -28.52 20.93
N ILE A 97 18.98 -29.23 19.89
CA ILE A 97 19.24 -30.68 19.93
C ILE A 97 20.74 -30.94 19.98
N GLU A 98 21.21 -31.52 21.05
CA GLU A 98 22.64 -31.74 21.26
C GLU A 98 23.32 -32.57 20.17
N GLY A 99 22.65 -33.60 19.65
CA GLY A 99 23.17 -34.40 18.53
C GLY A 99 23.36 -33.60 17.22
N LEU A 100 22.63 -32.51 17.03
CA LEU A 100 22.81 -31.63 15.89
C LEU A 100 23.87 -30.54 16.12
N LYS A 101 24.10 -30.10 17.36
CA LYS A 101 25.16 -29.15 17.71
C LYS A 101 26.56 -29.61 17.31
N ALA A 102 26.80 -30.92 17.39
CA ALA A 102 28.09 -31.52 17.07
C ALA A 102 28.21 -31.98 15.60
N SER A 103 27.19 -31.79 14.80
CA SER A 103 27.17 -32.27 13.42
C SER A 103 28.11 -31.45 12.52
N LYS A 104 28.99 -32.16 11.81
CA LYS A 104 29.83 -31.53 10.75
C LYS A 104 29.10 -31.40 9.43
N ALA A 105 27.97 -32.07 9.26
CA ALA A 105 27.15 -32.03 8.05
C ALA A 105 26.15 -30.89 8.06
N ILE A 106 25.53 -30.63 9.23
CA ILE A 106 24.54 -29.56 9.42
C ILE A 106 25.09 -28.61 10.49
N ASN A 107 25.61 -27.49 10.09
CA ASN A 107 26.20 -26.50 10.99
C ASN A 107 25.16 -25.55 11.56
N TYR A 108 24.13 -25.28 10.77
CA TYR A 108 23.00 -24.43 11.16
C TYR A 108 21.73 -24.89 10.43
N LEU A 109 20.63 -24.94 11.16
CA LEU A 109 19.32 -25.22 10.61
C LEU A 109 18.32 -24.34 11.35
N LYS A 110 17.49 -23.61 10.58
CA LYS A 110 16.40 -22.79 11.10
C LYS A 110 15.14 -23.05 10.28
N LEU A 111 14.07 -23.32 10.97
CA LEU A 111 12.73 -23.44 10.42
C LEU A 111 11.94 -22.17 10.72
N ARG A 112 11.21 -21.67 9.76
CA ARG A 112 10.40 -20.45 9.88
C ARG A 112 8.96 -20.73 9.50
N LEU A 113 8.03 -20.17 10.25
CA LEU A 113 6.61 -20.12 9.93
C LEU A 113 6.14 -18.70 10.21
N GLY A 114 5.50 -18.06 9.24
CA GLY A 114 5.01 -16.70 9.34
C GLY A 114 3.57 -16.58 8.86
N TYR A 115 2.79 -15.78 9.54
CA TYR A 115 1.50 -15.31 9.13
C TYR A 115 1.50 -13.78 9.17
N GLY A 116 1.13 -13.15 8.08
CA GLY A 116 1.03 -11.71 7.97
C GLY A 116 -0.30 -11.28 7.36
N SER A 117 -0.77 -10.14 7.77
CA SER A 117 -1.85 -9.45 7.07
C SER A 117 -1.48 -8.00 6.82
N SER A 118 -1.96 -7.46 5.71
CA SER A 118 -1.78 -6.06 5.32
C SER A 118 -3.06 -5.51 4.70
N ALA A 119 -3.18 -4.19 4.68
CA ALA A 119 -4.32 -3.51 4.09
C ALA A 119 -3.90 -2.62 2.93
N GLY A 120 -4.64 -2.71 1.80
CA GLY A 120 -4.60 -1.76 0.71
C GLY A 120 -5.71 -0.72 0.88
N PHE A 121 -5.37 0.56 0.69
CA PHE A 121 -6.34 1.64 0.86
C PHE A 121 -6.80 2.18 -0.49
N PRO A 122 -8.09 2.52 -0.64
CA PRO A 122 -8.60 3.10 -1.86
C PRO A 122 -8.10 4.53 -2.05
N SER A 123 -8.17 5.00 -3.29
CA SER A 123 -7.87 6.40 -3.60
C SER A 123 -8.77 7.36 -2.82
N PRO A 124 -8.30 8.57 -2.49
CA PRO A 124 -9.12 9.60 -1.89
C PRO A 124 -10.39 9.87 -2.71
N TYR A 125 -11.47 10.25 -2.03
CA TYR A 125 -12.77 10.62 -2.61
C TYR A 125 -13.51 9.51 -3.38
N ALA A 126 -13.09 8.26 -3.30
CA ALA A 126 -13.78 7.14 -3.95
C ALA A 126 -15.19 6.85 -3.39
N THR A 127 -15.51 7.42 -2.23
CA THR A 127 -16.81 7.29 -1.54
C THR A 127 -17.83 8.37 -1.87
N VAL A 128 -17.43 9.36 -2.69
CA VAL A 128 -18.29 10.49 -3.07
C VAL A 128 -18.34 10.65 -4.59
N VAL A 129 -19.47 11.13 -5.10
CA VAL A 129 -19.58 11.53 -6.51
C VAL A 129 -19.12 12.97 -6.62
N GLY A 130 -18.04 13.19 -7.39
CA GLY A 130 -17.57 14.54 -7.70
C GLY A 130 -18.32 15.15 -8.87
N LEU A 131 -18.47 16.47 -8.85
CA LEU A 131 -18.88 17.24 -10.01
C LEU A 131 -17.62 17.72 -10.73
N GLY A 132 -17.47 17.36 -11.99
CA GLY A 132 -16.41 17.85 -12.86
C GLY A 132 -16.86 19.11 -13.60
N SER A 133 -16.00 20.13 -13.68
CA SER A 133 -16.18 21.19 -14.64
C SER A 133 -15.81 20.64 -16.02
N GLY A 134 -16.78 20.31 -16.81
CA GLY A 134 -16.59 19.78 -18.17
C GLY A 134 -16.41 20.89 -19.19
N ALA A 135 -15.70 20.58 -20.26
CA ALA A 135 -15.46 21.48 -21.38
C ALA A 135 -16.69 21.73 -22.29
N ASN A 136 -17.86 21.27 -21.91
CA ASN A 136 -19.09 21.55 -22.66
C ASN A 136 -19.54 22.96 -22.35
N VAL A 137 -19.03 23.88 -23.13
CA VAL A 137 -19.37 25.28 -23.06
C VAL A 137 -20.64 25.49 -23.88
N PHE A 138 -21.74 25.83 -23.22
CA PHE A 138 -22.92 26.33 -23.92
C PHE A 138 -22.80 27.85 -24.08
N VAL A 139 -22.94 28.30 -25.31
CA VAL A 139 -23.08 29.74 -25.58
C VAL A 139 -24.56 30.07 -25.53
N ASN A 140 -24.96 30.99 -24.64
CA ASN A 140 -26.33 31.47 -24.61
C ASN A 140 -26.60 32.24 -25.92
N PRO A 141 -27.51 31.77 -26.77
CA PRO A 141 -27.72 32.36 -28.09
C PRO A 141 -28.27 33.80 -28.03
N SER A 142 -28.86 34.21 -26.92
CA SER A 142 -29.42 35.53 -26.73
C SER A 142 -28.43 36.56 -26.20
N SER A 143 -27.42 36.14 -25.43
CA SER A 143 -26.47 37.05 -24.80
C SER A 143 -25.03 36.88 -25.29
N GLY A 144 -24.72 35.80 -26.03
CA GLY A 144 -23.37 35.44 -26.42
C GLY A 144 -22.48 34.98 -25.24
N ASN A 145 -23.02 34.91 -24.03
CA ASN A 145 -22.25 34.51 -22.85
C ASN A 145 -22.01 33.02 -22.79
N VAL A 146 -20.81 32.65 -22.35
CA VAL A 146 -20.40 31.26 -22.09
C VAL A 146 -21.02 30.82 -20.77
N VAL A 147 -21.70 29.67 -20.77
CA VAL A 147 -22.26 29.05 -19.60
C VAL A 147 -21.43 27.78 -19.29
N ASN A 148 -20.74 27.76 -18.18
CA ASN A 148 -20.04 26.58 -17.71
C ASN A 148 -21.04 25.54 -17.22
N VAL A 149 -20.81 24.30 -17.59
CA VAL A 149 -21.62 23.16 -17.18
C VAL A 149 -20.82 22.25 -16.27
N LEU A 150 -21.43 21.82 -15.17
CA LEU A 150 -20.88 20.78 -14.32
C LEU A 150 -21.41 19.43 -14.81
N SER A 151 -20.53 18.49 -15.04
CA SER A 151 -20.87 17.10 -15.35
C SER A 151 -20.77 16.23 -14.11
N VAL A 152 -21.69 15.31 -13.97
CA VAL A 152 -21.60 14.24 -12.96
C VAL A 152 -20.64 13.19 -13.49
N SER A 153 -19.76 12.70 -12.64
CA SER A 153 -18.86 11.59 -12.98
C SER A 153 -19.67 10.33 -13.35
N ASP A 154 -19.26 9.64 -14.41
CA ASP A 154 -19.84 8.33 -14.79
C ASP A 154 -19.54 7.23 -13.76
N ARG A 155 -18.64 7.52 -12.81
CA ARG A 155 -18.28 6.60 -11.74
C ARG A 155 -19.22 6.76 -10.55
N LEU A 156 -19.91 5.67 -10.19
CA LEU A 156 -20.71 5.62 -8.98
C LEU A 156 -19.80 5.58 -7.74
N ALA A 157 -20.13 6.40 -6.74
CA ALA A 157 -19.52 6.32 -5.44
C ALA A 157 -19.96 5.07 -4.69
N ASN A 158 -19.04 4.46 -3.94
CA ASN A 158 -19.38 3.36 -3.04
C ASN A 158 -19.37 3.83 -1.58
N PRO A 159 -20.53 4.11 -0.97
CA PRO A 159 -20.61 4.56 0.42
C PRO A 159 -20.20 3.47 1.43
N ASN A 160 -20.17 2.20 1.01
CA ASN A 160 -19.78 1.05 1.85
C ASN A 160 -18.37 0.55 1.51
N LEU A 161 -17.52 1.40 0.95
CA LEU A 161 -16.17 1.03 0.56
C LEU A 161 -15.38 0.48 1.74
N LYS A 162 -14.74 -0.66 1.51
CA LYS A 162 -13.86 -1.33 2.48
C LYS A 162 -12.44 -1.36 1.95
N PRO A 163 -11.43 -1.44 2.83
CA PRO A 163 -10.06 -1.68 2.40
C PRO A 163 -9.93 -3.08 1.83
N GLU A 164 -8.97 -3.26 0.96
CA GLU A 164 -8.50 -4.58 0.55
C GLU A 164 -7.63 -5.17 1.66
N LEU A 165 -7.94 -6.39 2.09
CA LEU A 165 -7.14 -7.12 3.07
C LEU A 165 -6.38 -8.25 2.38
N ILE A 166 -5.09 -8.27 2.58
CA ILE A 166 -4.18 -9.26 2.03
C ILE A 166 -3.66 -10.10 3.19
N TYR A 167 -3.75 -11.41 3.04
CA TYR A 167 -3.25 -12.40 4.00
C TYR A 167 -2.16 -13.22 3.36
N GLU A 168 -1.10 -13.48 4.11
CA GLU A 168 0.04 -14.26 3.65
C GLU A 168 0.44 -15.26 4.71
N LEU A 169 0.63 -16.52 4.30
CA LEU A 169 1.23 -17.59 5.09
C LEU A 169 2.54 -17.97 4.43
N GLU A 170 3.63 -17.97 5.20
CA GLU A 170 4.97 -18.34 4.74
C GLU A 170 5.53 -19.47 5.60
N ALA A 171 6.20 -20.42 4.96
CA ALA A 171 7.05 -21.40 5.62
C ALA A 171 8.44 -21.40 4.95
N GLY A 172 9.50 -21.45 5.75
CA GLY A 172 10.86 -21.38 5.23
C GLY A 172 11.84 -22.24 6.01
N VAL A 173 12.90 -22.62 5.31
CA VAL A 173 14.02 -23.37 5.84
C VAL A 173 15.31 -22.67 5.46
N GLU A 174 16.16 -22.41 6.44
CA GLU A 174 17.50 -21.89 6.26
C GLU A 174 18.51 -22.89 6.80
N ALA A 175 19.51 -23.30 6.02
CA ALA A 175 20.50 -24.25 6.41
C ALA A 175 21.91 -23.84 5.97
N GLN A 176 22.90 -24.15 6.84
CA GLN A 176 24.32 -24.08 6.51
C GLN A 176 24.91 -25.48 6.69
N LEU A 177 25.51 -26.00 5.63
CA LEU A 177 25.94 -27.37 5.54
C LEU A 177 27.44 -27.48 5.24
N PHE A 178 28.05 -28.63 5.60
CA PHE A 178 29.41 -29.01 5.26
C PHE A 178 30.46 -27.97 5.69
N ASN A 179 30.51 -27.65 6.99
CA ASN A 179 31.37 -26.62 7.56
C ASN A 179 31.15 -25.23 6.89
N ASN A 180 29.87 -24.86 6.72
CA ASN A 180 29.42 -23.59 6.10
C ASN A 180 29.85 -23.40 4.65
N ARG A 181 30.12 -24.48 3.91
CA ARG A 181 30.49 -24.43 2.49
C ARG A 181 29.26 -24.30 1.58
N LEU A 182 28.11 -24.74 2.04
CA LEU A 182 26.85 -24.65 1.31
C LEU A 182 25.80 -23.99 2.19
N GLY A 183 25.23 -22.87 1.71
CA GLY A 183 24.09 -22.18 2.29
C GLY A 183 22.84 -22.41 1.45
N LEU A 184 21.73 -22.73 2.11
CA LEU A 184 20.40 -22.88 1.50
C LEU A 184 19.42 -21.98 2.25
N ASP A 185 18.59 -21.26 1.51
CA ASP A 185 17.42 -20.55 2.03
C ASP A 185 16.26 -20.76 1.05
N ILE A 186 15.22 -21.44 1.53
CA ILE A 186 14.04 -21.80 0.73
C ILE A 186 12.82 -21.35 1.49
N SER A 187 11.97 -20.57 0.84
CA SER A 187 10.66 -20.16 1.36
C SER A 187 9.56 -20.51 0.37
N VAL A 188 8.42 -20.90 0.90
CA VAL A 188 7.17 -21.08 0.18
C VAL A 188 6.10 -20.24 0.85
N TYR A 189 5.25 -19.61 0.07
CA TYR A 189 4.19 -18.75 0.60
C TYR A 189 2.89 -18.91 -0.18
N ASP A 190 1.78 -18.69 0.51
CA ASP A 190 0.42 -18.59 -0.04
C ASP A 190 -0.14 -17.21 0.32
N LYS A 191 -0.57 -16.45 -0.68
CA LYS A 191 -1.09 -15.09 -0.55
C LYS A 191 -2.51 -15.01 -1.08
N LYS A 192 -3.40 -14.44 -0.27
CA LYS A 192 -4.83 -14.27 -0.59
C LYS A 192 -5.26 -12.82 -0.38
N ASN A 193 -6.09 -12.34 -1.31
CA ASN A 193 -6.80 -11.07 -1.25
C ASN A 193 -8.27 -11.33 -0.92
#